data_17c6fda14d90614b209a47a1ca5b289d
#
_entry.id   17c6fda14d90614b209a47a1ca5b289d
#
_cell.length_a   1.000
_cell.length_b   1.000
_cell.length_c   1.000
_cell.angle_alpha   90.00
_cell.angle_beta   90.00
_cell.angle_gamma   90.00
#
_symmetry.space_group_name_H-M   'P 1'
#
loop_
_entity.id
_entity.type
_entity.pdbx_description
1 polymer ?
#
loop_
_entity_poly.entity_id
_entity_poly.type
_entity_poly.pdbx_seq_one_letter_code
_entity_poly.pdbx_strand_id
1 'polypeptide(L)'
;GSQGRFEQSAKSDQDNALLLSDTVTESDDAYFSALAKIVNDGLDACGYVYCPGDVMASNTKWRQPLSQWKSYFHRWITVPEQKALMHANIFFDLRCVYGNAGLVDELKESIRDVARKNELFLALMAKNAMNFQPPLGFFRQFVLERSGEHKNTLDLKLNGIMPIVEIARIRSLAAGELRVSTRNRLLAAARAREITDTDATNLIDTLDFIEKLRVEHQSRQLRAGESPDNHLAPADLSPLARQNLKSAFSQVRVSQAALLNRFHLA
;
A
#
# COMPACT_ATOMS: atom_id res chain seq x y z
N GLY A 1 0.13 -5.73 -0.49
CA GLY A 1 -1.11 -4.91 -0.35
C GLY A 1 -1.47 -4.63 1.11
N SER A 2 -2.71 -4.19 1.36
CA SER A 2 -3.17 -3.79 2.70
C SER A 2 -3.12 -4.92 3.73
N GLN A 3 -3.38 -6.16 3.31
CA GLN A 3 -3.30 -7.32 4.18
C GLN A 3 -1.86 -7.54 4.70
N GLY A 4 -0.86 -7.38 3.84
CA GLY A 4 0.55 -7.48 4.25
C GLY A 4 0.94 -6.44 5.30
N ARG A 5 0.33 -5.24 5.24
CA ARG A 5 0.56 -4.15 6.19
C ARG A 5 -0.27 -4.22 7.47
N PHE A 6 -1.20 -5.17 7.61
CA PHE A 6 -2.20 -5.25 8.69
C PHE A 6 -3.19 -4.07 8.69
N GLU A 7 -3.53 -3.55 7.53
CA GLU A 7 -4.37 -2.36 7.31
C GLU A 7 -5.59 -2.70 6.41
N GLN A 8 -6.06 -3.92 6.48
CA GLN A 8 -7.21 -4.39 5.70
C GLN A 8 -8.53 -3.94 6.32
N SER A 9 -9.52 -3.65 5.49
CA SER A 9 -10.87 -3.25 5.92
C SER A 9 -11.94 -4.12 5.24
N ALA A 10 -13.21 -3.78 5.43
CA ALA A 10 -14.36 -4.61 5.04
C ALA A 10 -14.42 -4.94 3.53
N LYS A 11 -13.97 -4.03 2.66
CA LYS A 11 -13.90 -4.29 1.20
C LYS A 11 -12.45 -4.42 0.77
N SER A 12 -12.00 -5.65 0.55
CA SER A 12 -10.65 -5.95 0.12
C SER A 12 -10.65 -7.11 -0.85
N ASP A 13 -9.88 -6.99 -1.90
CA ASP A 13 -9.48 -8.09 -2.78
C ASP A 13 -8.33 -8.89 -2.18
N GLN A 14 -8.02 -10.02 -2.76
CA GLN A 14 -6.89 -10.84 -2.37
C GLN A 14 -5.69 -10.56 -3.27
N ASP A 15 -4.58 -10.09 -2.67
CA ASP A 15 -3.26 -10.06 -3.28
C ASP A 15 -2.39 -11.06 -2.56
N ASN A 16 -1.96 -12.12 -3.22
CA ASN A 16 -1.13 -13.15 -2.62
C ASN A 16 -0.16 -13.78 -3.63
N ALA A 17 0.82 -14.51 -3.12
CA ALA A 17 1.85 -15.16 -3.90
C ALA A 17 2.36 -16.41 -3.19
N LEU A 18 2.97 -17.32 -3.92
CA LEU A 18 3.81 -18.39 -3.38
C LEU A 18 5.28 -18.09 -3.66
N LEU A 19 6.05 -18.04 -2.58
CA LEU A 19 7.51 -17.99 -2.61
C LEU A 19 8.01 -19.39 -2.33
N LEU A 20 8.57 -20.04 -3.34
CA LEU A 20 9.02 -21.44 -3.31
C LEU A 20 10.52 -21.52 -3.05
N SER A 21 10.98 -22.66 -2.51
CA SER A 21 12.41 -22.97 -2.45
C SER A 21 12.97 -23.15 -3.86
N ASP A 22 14.23 -22.80 -4.07
CA ASP A 22 14.95 -23.07 -5.33
C ASP A 22 15.18 -24.56 -5.60
N THR A 23 14.87 -25.43 -4.63
CA THR A 23 14.90 -26.89 -4.80
C THR A 23 13.64 -27.47 -5.45
N VAL A 24 12.59 -26.65 -5.64
CA VAL A 24 11.34 -27.06 -6.32
C VAL A 24 11.61 -27.22 -7.81
N THR A 25 11.06 -28.28 -8.37
CA THR A 25 11.20 -28.65 -9.78
C THR A 25 9.91 -28.45 -10.57
N GLU A 26 9.97 -28.51 -11.90
CA GLU A 26 8.76 -28.40 -12.74
C GLU A 26 7.71 -29.47 -12.41
N SER A 27 8.13 -30.66 -11.95
CA SER A 27 7.22 -31.73 -11.55
C SER A 27 6.36 -31.37 -10.34
N ASP A 28 6.82 -30.43 -9.51
CA ASP A 28 6.11 -29.97 -8.30
C ASP A 28 5.07 -28.86 -8.61
N ASP A 29 5.13 -28.24 -9.80
CA ASP A 29 4.24 -27.13 -10.16
C ASP A 29 2.76 -27.52 -10.12
N ALA A 30 2.43 -28.75 -10.53
CA ALA A 30 1.06 -29.25 -10.47
C ALA A 30 0.49 -29.23 -9.04
N TYR A 31 1.31 -29.61 -8.04
CA TYR A 31 0.94 -29.55 -6.62
C TYR A 31 0.72 -28.10 -6.16
N PHE A 32 1.68 -27.22 -6.42
CA PHE A 32 1.58 -25.82 -5.98
C PHE A 32 0.48 -25.06 -6.72
N SER A 33 0.19 -25.41 -7.97
CA SER A 33 -0.93 -24.88 -8.75
C SER A 33 -2.27 -25.28 -8.13
N ALA A 34 -2.44 -26.55 -7.78
CA ALA A 34 -3.66 -27.03 -7.11
C ALA A 34 -3.84 -26.39 -5.74
N LEU A 35 -2.76 -26.29 -4.94
CA LEU A 35 -2.77 -25.61 -3.65
C LEU A 35 -3.18 -24.14 -3.79
N ALA A 36 -2.56 -23.41 -4.73
CA ALA A 36 -2.88 -22.01 -4.98
C ALA A 36 -4.36 -21.80 -5.35
N LYS A 37 -4.88 -22.70 -6.21
CA LYS A 37 -6.30 -22.65 -6.60
C LYS A 37 -7.21 -22.86 -5.40
N ILE A 38 -6.98 -23.86 -4.57
CA ILE A 38 -7.77 -24.14 -3.36
C ILE A 38 -7.76 -22.93 -2.42
N VAL A 39 -6.59 -22.31 -2.22
CA VAL A 39 -6.45 -21.14 -1.33
C VAL A 39 -7.17 -19.93 -1.90
N ASN A 40 -7.00 -19.63 -3.19
CA ASN A 40 -7.65 -18.46 -3.80
C ASN A 40 -9.17 -18.62 -3.87
N ASP A 41 -9.68 -19.81 -4.22
CA ASP A 41 -11.12 -20.10 -4.22
C ASP A 41 -11.70 -20.01 -2.79
N GLY A 42 -10.97 -20.53 -1.79
CA GLY A 42 -11.37 -20.45 -0.39
C GLY A 42 -11.40 -19.00 0.14
N LEU A 43 -10.44 -18.17 -0.23
CA LEU A 43 -10.44 -16.74 0.11
C LEU A 43 -11.60 -16.01 -0.53
N ASP A 44 -11.91 -16.30 -1.80
CA ASP A 44 -13.07 -15.72 -2.49
C ASP A 44 -14.39 -16.10 -1.80
N ALA A 45 -14.54 -17.38 -1.44
CA ALA A 45 -15.69 -17.86 -0.68
C ALA A 45 -15.80 -17.22 0.72
N CYS A 46 -14.69 -16.75 1.30
CA CYS A 46 -14.67 -15.97 2.54
C CYS A 46 -14.94 -14.47 2.35
N GLY A 47 -15.18 -14.01 1.11
CA GLY A 47 -15.49 -12.61 0.79
C GLY A 47 -14.26 -11.77 0.39
N TYR A 48 -13.07 -12.37 0.27
CA TYR A 48 -11.89 -11.72 -0.33
C TYR A 48 -11.89 -11.99 -1.83
N VAL A 49 -12.58 -11.15 -2.58
CA VAL A 49 -12.77 -11.34 -4.02
C VAL A 49 -11.45 -11.47 -4.78
N TYR A 50 -11.45 -12.19 -5.89
CA TYR A 50 -10.27 -12.32 -6.72
C TYR A 50 -9.71 -10.95 -7.12
N CYS A 51 -8.38 -10.83 -7.12
CA CYS A 51 -7.69 -9.62 -7.55
C CYS A 51 -7.96 -9.34 -9.03
N PRO A 52 -8.56 -8.18 -9.39
CA PRO A 52 -8.79 -7.82 -10.80
C PRO A 52 -7.50 -7.73 -11.63
N GLY A 53 -6.38 -7.45 -10.96
CA GLY A 53 -5.03 -7.40 -11.56
C GLY A 53 -4.34 -8.76 -11.65
N ASP A 54 -5.03 -9.85 -11.27
CA ASP A 54 -4.50 -11.22 -11.26
C ASP A 54 -3.19 -11.37 -10.46
N VAL A 55 -3.06 -10.61 -9.35
CA VAL A 55 -1.93 -10.70 -8.43
C VAL A 55 -2.23 -11.78 -7.38
N MET A 56 -2.27 -13.02 -7.82
CA MET A 56 -2.64 -14.18 -7.01
C MET A 56 -1.71 -15.38 -7.28
N ALA A 57 -1.55 -16.23 -6.28
CA ALA A 57 -0.70 -17.42 -6.37
C ALA A 57 -1.17 -18.43 -7.44
N SER A 58 -2.45 -18.40 -7.85
CA SER A 58 -2.99 -19.17 -8.98
C SER A 58 -2.35 -18.79 -10.32
N ASN A 59 -1.90 -17.54 -10.47
CA ASN A 59 -1.10 -17.11 -11.59
C ASN A 59 0.35 -17.58 -11.43
N THR A 60 0.85 -18.35 -12.39
CA THR A 60 2.24 -18.88 -12.38
C THR A 60 3.28 -17.81 -12.17
N LYS A 61 3.06 -16.59 -12.67
CA LYS A 61 3.96 -15.45 -12.47
C LYS A 61 4.24 -15.14 -11.00
N TRP A 62 3.26 -15.37 -10.14
CA TRP A 62 3.34 -15.06 -8.70
C TRP A 62 3.52 -16.33 -7.83
N ARG A 63 3.79 -17.47 -8.48
CA ARG A 63 4.14 -18.74 -7.87
C ARG A 63 5.51 -19.16 -8.39
N GLN A 64 6.57 -18.65 -7.76
CA GLN A 64 7.93 -18.73 -8.29
C GLN A 64 8.95 -19.10 -7.21
N PRO A 65 10.10 -19.70 -7.58
CA PRO A 65 11.23 -19.90 -6.69
C PRO A 65 11.83 -18.57 -6.20
N LEU A 66 12.53 -18.63 -5.07
CA LEU A 66 13.19 -17.49 -4.45
C LEU A 66 14.14 -16.75 -5.41
N SER A 67 14.92 -17.47 -6.18
CA SER A 67 15.83 -16.89 -7.19
C SER A 67 15.09 -16.05 -8.23
N GLN A 68 13.92 -16.54 -8.69
CA GLN A 68 13.09 -15.79 -9.65
C GLN A 68 12.46 -14.56 -8.99
N TRP A 69 12.03 -14.63 -7.72
CA TRP A 69 11.55 -13.47 -6.98
C TRP A 69 12.66 -12.42 -6.78
N LYS A 70 13.88 -12.83 -6.44
CA LYS A 70 15.04 -11.92 -6.39
C LYS A 70 15.28 -11.22 -7.73
N SER A 71 15.19 -11.97 -8.85
CA SER A 71 15.29 -11.41 -10.20
C SER A 71 14.20 -10.37 -10.50
N TYR A 72 12.95 -10.65 -10.12
CA TYR A 72 11.84 -9.70 -10.29
C TYR A 72 12.12 -8.39 -9.56
N PHE A 73 12.44 -8.42 -8.27
CA PHE A 73 12.73 -7.23 -7.49
C PHE A 73 13.96 -6.47 -8.03
N HIS A 74 15.03 -7.19 -8.36
CA HIS A 74 16.21 -6.57 -8.94
C HIS A 74 15.85 -5.80 -10.22
N ARG A 75 15.09 -6.40 -11.12
CA ARG A 75 14.65 -5.77 -12.36
C ARG A 75 13.74 -4.56 -12.09
N TRP A 76 12.78 -4.66 -11.17
CA TRP A 76 11.88 -3.55 -10.85
C TRP A 76 12.63 -2.34 -10.28
N ILE A 77 13.70 -2.58 -9.52
CA ILE A 77 14.51 -1.52 -8.93
C ILE A 77 15.49 -0.93 -9.94
N THR A 78 16.14 -1.76 -10.77
CA THR A 78 17.18 -1.30 -11.69
C THR A 78 16.65 -0.79 -13.04
N VAL A 79 15.45 -1.24 -13.45
CA VAL A 79 14.74 -0.80 -14.67
C VAL A 79 13.32 -0.39 -14.29
N PRO A 80 13.14 0.77 -13.62
CA PRO A 80 11.88 1.17 -13.00
C PRO A 80 10.88 1.76 -14.01
N GLU A 81 10.36 0.94 -14.90
CA GLU A 81 9.24 1.27 -15.78
C GLU A 81 7.93 1.39 -14.97
N GLN A 82 6.90 2.05 -15.51
CA GLN A 82 5.62 2.26 -14.84
C GLN A 82 5.00 0.97 -14.29
N LYS A 83 5.01 -0.12 -15.07
CA LYS A 83 4.50 -1.43 -14.64
C LYS A 83 5.37 -2.05 -13.54
N ALA A 84 6.69 -1.84 -13.59
CA ALA A 84 7.62 -2.27 -12.56
C ALA A 84 7.36 -1.56 -11.23
N LEU A 85 7.13 -0.25 -11.25
CA LEU A 85 6.77 0.53 -10.05
C LEU A 85 5.45 0.08 -9.44
N MET A 86 4.44 -0.25 -10.27
CA MET A 86 3.17 -0.79 -9.79
C MET A 86 3.38 -2.12 -9.05
N HIS A 87 4.12 -3.07 -9.62
CA HIS A 87 4.42 -4.34 -8.97
C HIS A 87 5.26 -4.14 -7.70
N ALA A 88 6.27 -3.26 -7.74
CA ALA A 88 7.07 -2.91 -6.58
C ALA A 88 6.18 -2.41 -5.43
N ASN A 89 5.23 -1.51 -5.69
CA ASN A 89 4.30 -1.00 -4.68
C ASN A 89 3.46 -2.11 -4.02
N ILE A 90 3.06 -3.14 -4.77
CA ILE A 90 2.31 -4.27 -4.23
C ILE A 90 3.23 -5.17 -3.38
N PHE A 91 4.39 -5.55 -3.93
CA PHE A 91 5.23 -6.59 -3.36
C PHE A 91 6.23 -6.11 -2.30
N PHE A 92 6.53 -4.81 -2.20
CA PHE A 92 7.23 -4.29 -1.02
C PHE A 92 6.41 -4.38 0.27
N ASP A 93 5.10 -4.65 0.18
CA ASP A 93 4.22 -4.89 1.32
C ASP A 93 4.06 -6.39 1.64
N LEU A 94 4.92 -7.26 1.10
CA LEU A 94 4.81 -8.70 1.32
C LEU A 94 5.16 -9.11 2.77
N ARG A 95 4.42 -10.10 3.25
CA ARG A 95 4.56 -10.72 4.56
C ARG A 95 4.36 -12.23 4.43
N CYS A 96 5.15 -13.01 5.15
CA CYS A 96 4.86 -14.42 5.30
C CYS A 96 3.57 -14.59 6.12
N VAL A 97 2.59 -15.30 5.55
CA VAL A 97 1.32 -15.63 6.21
C VAL A 97 1.38 -17.06 6.73
N TYR A 98 1.99 -17.95 5.97
CA TYR A 98 2.14 -19.36 6.29
C TYR A 98 3.41 -19.93 5.62
N GLY A 99 4.01 -20.94 6.23
CA GLY A 99 5.17 -21.64 5.72
C GLY A 99 6.51 -21.12 6.27
N ASN A 100 7.58 -21.24 5.47
CA ASN A 100 8.94 -20.88 5.88
C ASN A 100 9.16 -19.35 5.75
N ALA A 101 9.08 -18.63 6.87
CA ALA A 101 9.34 -17.20 6.93
C ALA A 101 10.76 -16.82 6.48
N GLY A 102 11.74 -17.71 6.67
CA GLY A 102 13.14 -17.48 6.28
C GLY A 102 13.31 -17.17 4.79
N LEU A 103 12.47 -17.73 3.91
CA LEU A 103 12.49 -17.42 2.48
C LEU A 103 12.10 -15.95 2.22
N VAL A 104 11.12 -15.44 2.96
CA VAL A 104 10.68 -14.03 2.84
C VAL A 104 11.74 -13.10 3.41
N ASP A 105 12.37 -13.47 4.51
CA ASP A 105 13.42 -12.67 5.14
C ASP A 105 14.65 -12.60 4.23
N GLU A 106 15.08 -13.73 3.64
CA GLU A 106 16.16 -13.80 2.66
C GLU A 106 15.87 -12.94 1.42
N LEU A 107 14.64 -13.00 0.88
CA LEU A 107 14.22 -12.14 -0.21
C LEU A 107 14.35 -10.66 0.17
N LYS A 108 13.82 -10.28 1.33
CA LYS A 108 13.89 -8.90 1.82
C LYS A 108 15.33 -8.42 2.00
N GLU A 109 16.20 -9.24 2.57
CA GLU A 109 17.62 -8.89 2.73
C GLU A 109 18.30 -8.68 1.38
N SER A 110 18.01 -9.52 0.39
CA SER A 110 18.60 -9.41 -0.95
C SER A 110 18.24 -8.12 -1.69
N ILE A 111 17.08 -7.53 -1.40
CA ILE A 111 16.59 -6.33 -2.09
C ILE A 111 16.87 -5.03 -1.31
N ARG A 112 17.12 -5.13 0.01
CA ARG A 112 17.30 -3.96 0.88
C ARG A 112 18.37 -3.00 0.37
N ASP A 113 19.56 -3.50 0.12
CA ASP A 113 20.68 -2.68 -0.29
C ASP A 113 20.55 -2.15 -1.71
N VAL A 114 19.95 -2.95 -2.60
CA VAL A 114 19.69 -2.54 -3.98
C VAL A 114 18.67 -1.39 -4.01
N ALA A 115 17.57 -1.51 -3.25
CA ALA A 115 16.53 -0.47 -3.18
C ALA A 115 17.06 0.81 -2.53
N ARG A 116 17.74 0.70 -1.37
CA ARG A 116 18.28 1.83 -0.63
C ARG A 116 19.28 2.66 -1.43
N LYS A 117 20.14 2.01 -2.21
CA LYS A 117 21.21 2.68 -2.96
C LYS A 117 20.75 3.24 -4.32
N ASN A 118 19.55 2.91 -4.77
CA ASN A 118 19.06 3.35 -6.07
C ASN A 118 18.19 4.61 -5.93
N GLU A 119 18.85 5.78 -5.89
CA GLU A 119 18.18 7.08 -5.76
C GLU A 119 17.20 7.36 -6.94
N LEU A 120 17.51 6.89 -8.16
CA LEU A 120 16.61 7.03 -9.30
C LEU A 120 15.31 6.26 -9.09
N PHE A 121 15.40 5.02 -8.61
CA PHE A 121 14.22 4.22 -8.29
C PHE A 121 13.35 4.89 -7.23
N LEU A 122 13.96 5.36 -6.13
CA LEU A 122 13.25 6.07 -5.06
C LEU A 122 12.63 7.37 -5.54
N ALA A 123 13.32 8.13 -6.40
CA ALA A 123 12.78 9.35 -7.00
C ALA A 123 11.57 9.05 -7.91
N LEU A 124 11.63 8.00 -8.72
CA LEU A 124 10.50 7.58 -9.56
C LEU A 124 9.32 7.08 -8.75
N MET A 125 9.56 6.35 -7.65
CA MET A 125 8.50 6.01 -6.70
C MET A 125 7.88 7.27 -6.08
N ALA A 126 8.68 8.26 -5.68
CA ALA A 126 8.20 9.52 -5.12
C ALA A 126 7.35 10.29 -6.15
N LYS A 127 7.77 10.34 -7.41
CA LYS A 127 6.97 10.91 -8.50
C LYS A 127 5.66 10.16 -8.71
N ASN A 128 5.70 8.82 -8.71
CA ASN A 128 4.49 7.99 -8.86
C ASN A 128 3.52 8.16 -7.69
N ALA A 129 4.02 8.39 -6.47
CA ALA A 129 3.20 8.64 -5.29
C ALA A 129 2.32 9.91 -5.42
N MET A 130 2.67 10.83 -6.31
CA MET A 130 1.88 12.05 -6.58
C MET A 130 0.60 11.77 -7.38
N ASN A 131 0.39 10.57 -7.89
CA ASN A 131 -0.90 10.15 -8.44
C ASN A 131 -1.99 10.05 -7.36
N PHE A 132 -1.59 9.94 -6.10
CA PHE A 132 -2.47 9.89 -4.95
C PHE A 132 -2.35 11.22 -4.18
N GLN A 133 -3.31 12.11 -4.36
CA GLN A 133 -3.27 13.41 -3.71
C GLN A 133 -4.50 13.63 -2.82
N PRO A 134 -4.31 14.24 -1.63
CA PRO A 134 -5.43 14.65 -0.82
C PRO A 134 -6.34 15.62 -1.57
N PRO A 135 -7.67 15.42 -1.50
CA PRO A 135 -8.64 16.16 -2.31
C PRO A 135 -8.95 17.54 -1.69
N LEU A 136 -7.95 18.41 -1.67
CA LEU A 136 -8.05 19.80 -1.23
C LEU A 136 -7.80 20.76 -2.39
N GLY A 137 -8.66 21.73 -2.57
CA GLY A 137 -8.49 22.85 -3.48
C GLY A 137 -7.58 23.97 -2.91
N PHE A 138 -7.44 25.04 -3.69
CA PHE A 138 -6.58 26.18 -3.37
C PHE A 138 -6.87 26.84 -2.02
N PHE A 139 -8.17 26.99 -1.67
CA PHE A 139 -8.62 27.57 -0.39
C PHE A 139 -8.93 26.53 0.69
N ARG A 140 -8.27 25.37 0.67
CA ARG A 140 -8.53 24.24 1.57
C ARG A 140 -10.00 23.77 1.56
N GLN A 141 -10.68 23.94 0.42
CA GLN A 141 -12.00 23.35 0.20
C GLN A 141 -11.81 21.90 -0.28
N PHE A 142 -12.74 21.02 0.08
CA PHE A 142 -12.74 19.68 -0.47
C PHE A 142 -12.99 19.70 -1.98
N VAL A 143 -12.20 18.94 -2.72
CA VAL A 143 -12.44 18.65 -4.13
C VAL A 143 -13.19 17.32 -4.17
N LEU A 144 -14.49 17.39 -4.45
CA LEU A 144 -15.37 16.22 -4.45
C LEU A 144 -15.46 15.59 -5.84
N GLU A 145 -15.82 14.31 -5.88
CA GLU A 145 -16.20 13.64 -7.11
C GLU A 145 -17.34 14.38 -7.81
N ARG A 146 -17.16 14.68 -9.10
CA ARG A 146 -18.07 15.57 -9.83
C ARG A 146 -19.26 14.87 -10.46
N SER A 147 -19.14 13.55 -10.71
CA SER A 147 -20.13 12.78 -11.47
C SER A 147 -20.13 11.31 -11.05
N GLY A 148 -21.10 10.55 -11.55
CA GLY A 148 -21.23 9.12 -11.29
C GLY A 148 -21.87 8.81 -9.93
N GLU A 149 -21.82 7.54 -9.56
CA GLU A 149 -22.40 6.98 -8.34
C GLU A 149 -21.84 7.64 -7.05
N HIS A 150 -20.58 8.03 -7.08
CA HIS A 150 -19.87 8.63 -5.94
C HIS A 150 -19.83 10.16 -5.97
N LYS A 151 -20.76 10.81 -6.66
CA LYS A 151 -20.85 12.27 -6.73
C LYS A 151 -20.94 12.88 -5.32
N ASN A 152 -20.21 13.99 -5.10
CA ASN A 152 -20.11 14.75 -3.84
C ASN A 152 -19.43 13.99 -2.68
N THR A 153 -18.66 12.96 -2.97
CA THR A 153 -17.91 12.20 -1.98
C THR A 153 -16.39 12.39 -2.13
N LEU A 154 -15.64 11.83 -1.19
CA LEU A 154 -14.18 11.73 -1.15
C LEU A 154 -13.80 10.25 -1.06
N ASP A 155 -12.87 9.77 -1.89
CA ASP A 155 -12.27 8.45 -1.70
C ASP A 155 -11.21 8.52 -0.58
N LEU A 156 -11.58 8.05 0.62
CA LEU A 156 -10.69 8.05 1.79
C LEU A 156 -9.50 7.09 1.62
N LYS A 157 -9.67 5.99 0.88
CA LYS A 157 -8.57 5.03 0.63
C LYS A 157 -7.58 5.61 -0.37
N LEU A 158 -8.05 5.99 -1.55
CA LEU A 158 -7.19 6.40 -2.66
C LEU A 158 -6.52 7.75 -2.38
N ASN A 159 -7.30 8.72 -1.87
CA ASN A 159 -6.85 10.10 -1.71
C ASN A 159 -6.46 10.47 -0.27
N GLY A 160 -6.80 9.62 0.71
CA GLY A 160 -6.46 9.84 2.12
C GLY A 160 -5.34 8.94 2.63
N ILE A 161 -5.54 7.61 2.56
CA ILE A 161 -4.62 6.61 3.13
C ILE A 161 -3.43 6.36 2.22
N MET A 162 -3.65 6.15 0.91
CA MET A 162 -2.58 5.79 -0.03
C MET A 162 -1.42 6.80 -0.07
N PRO A 163 -1.64 8.13 -0.04
CA PRO A 163 -0.52 9.08 0.03
C PRO A 163 0.39 8.83 1.24
N ILE A 164 -0.17 8.52 2.41
CA ILE A 164 0.60 8.26 3.65
C ILE A 164 1.36 6.94 3.52
N VAL A 165 0.73 5.90 2.96
CA VAL A 165 1.34 4.59 2.69
C VAL A 165 2.55 4.74 1.77
N GLU A 166 2.42 5.52 0.69
CA GLU A 166 3.52 5.76 -0.27
C GLU A 166 4.67 6.54 0.39
N ILE A 167 4.39 7.63 1.13
CA ILE A 167 5.41 8.37 1.87
C ILE A 167 6.17 7.43 2.81
N ALA A 168 5.45 6.65 3.62
CA ALA A 168 6.02 5.73 4.58
C ALA A 168 6.90 4.66 3.91
N ARG A 169 6.43 4.09 2.79
CA ARG A 169 7.17 3.08 2.03
C ARG A 169 8.47 3.65 1.48
N ILE A 170 8.43 4.78 0.81
CA ILE A 170 9.61 5.37 0.16
C ILE A 170 10.64 5.81 1.18
N ARG A 171 10.23 6.49 2.27
CA ARG A 171 11.12 6.91 3.35
C ARG A 171 11.76 5.72 4.08
N SER A 172 10.97 4.67 4.30
CA SER A 172 11.46 3.43 4.91
C SER A 172 12.48 2.71 4.00
N LEU A 173 12.23 2.63 2.69
CA LEU A 173 13.18 2.06 1.73
C LEU A 173 14.48 2.87 1.65
N ALA A 174 14.41 4.20 1.63
CA ALA A 174 15.57 5.09 1.69
C ALA A 174 16.40 4.86 2.96
N ALA A 175 15.74 4.59 4.08
CA ALA A 175 16.37 4.22 5.35
C ALA A 175 16.97 2.79 5.35
N GLY A 176 16.69 1.98 4.33
CA GLY A 176 17.08 0.56 4.29
C GLY A 176 16.26 -0.33 5.21
N GLU A 177 15.03 0.09 5.54
CA GLU A 177 14.10 -0.63 6.41
C GLU A 177 13.01 -1.32 5.58
N LEU A 178 12.78 -2.60 5.86
CA LEU A 178 11.82 -3.43 5.12
C LEU A 178 10.60 -3.85 5.95
N ARG A 179 10.25 -3.04 6.94
CA ARG A 179 9.02 -3.19 7.72
C ARG A 179 7.82 -3.02 6.80
N VAL A 180 6.69 -3.65 7.13
CA VAL A 180 5.53 -3.64 6.23
C VAL A 180 4.42 -2.68 6.67
N SER A 181 4.09 -2.59 7.98
CA SER A 181 3.02 -1.68 8.41
C SER A 181 3.44 -0.22 8.25
N THR A 182 2.50 0.61 7.82
CA THR A 182 2.74 2.04 7.57
C THR A 182 3.24 2.76 8.81
N ARG A 183 2.65 2.48 9.98
CA ARG A 183 3.12 3.00 11.27
C ARG A 183 4.59 2.66 11.55
N ASN A 184 4.95 1.39 11.43
CA ASN A 184 6.32 0.94 11.70
C ASN A 184 7.34 1.51 10.71
N ARG A 185 6.94 1.73 9.45
CA ARG A 185 7.74 2.41 8.44
C ARG A 185 8.01 3.86 8.78
N LEU A 186 7.00 4.61 9.22
CA LEU A 186 7.15 6.00 9.65
C LEU A 186 8.08 6.11 10.86
N LEU A 187 7.91 5.25 11.87
CA LEU A 187 8.79 5.22 13.04
C LEU A 187 10.23 4.83 12.67
N ALA A 188 10.43 3.92 11.73
CA ALA A 188 11.77 3.55 11.26
C ALA A 188 12.42 4.68 10.47
N ALA A 189 11.67 5.36 9.60
CA ALA A 189 12.14 6.53 8.86
C ALA A 189 12.56 7.68 9.80
N ALA A 190 11.84 7.91 10.89
CA ALA A 190 12.21 8.90 11.90
C ALA A 190 13.51 8.53 12.62
N ARG A 191 13.66 7.27 13.06
CA ARG A 191 14.92 6.79 13.66
C ARG A 191 16.12 6.95 12.73
N ALA A 192 15.91 6.76 11.43
CA ALA A 192 16.93 6.95 10.40
C ALA A 192 17.12 8.43 9.99
N ARG A 193 16.37 9.36 10.58
CA ARG A 193 16.38 10.80 10.25
C ARG A 193 16.00 11.13 8.80
N GLU A 194 15.23 10.26 8.16
CA GLU A 194 14.62 10.53 6.86
C GLU A 194 13.42 11.48 6.98
N ILE A 195 12.76 11.50 8.14
CA ILE A 195 11.74 12.47 8.57
C ILE A 195 11.98 12.83 10.04
N THR A 196 11.33 13.89 10.52
CA THR A 196 11.37 14.23 11.95
C THR A 196 10.43 13.33 12.76
N ASP A 197 10.69 13.20 14.08
CA ASP A 197 9.77 12.49 14.98
C ASP A 197 8.36 13.11 14.98
N THR A 198 8.30 14.44 14.88
CA THR A 198 7.05 15.18 14.78
C THR A 198 6.29 14.85 13.50
N ASP A 199 6.96 14.78 12.34
CA ASP A 199 6.32 14.41 11.08
C ASP A 199 5.81 12.98 11.12
N ALA A 200 6.59 12.05 11.69
CA ALA A 200 6.17 10.66 11.84
C ALA A 200 4.91 10.56 12.72
N THR A 201 4.89 11.23 13.86
CA THR A 201 3.73 11.27 14.76
C THR A 201 2.51 11.87 14.06
N ASN A 202 2.65 13.02 13.42
CA ASN A 202 1.57 13.68 12.70
C ASN A 202 1.00 12.81 11.58
N LEU A 203 1.84 12.09 10.82
CA LEU A 203 1.37 11.17 9.77
C LEU A 203 0.67 9.93 10.33
N ILE A 204 1.13 9.42 11.48
CA ILE A 204 0.49 8.30 12.17
C ILE A 204 -0.89 8.71 12.66
N ASP A 205 -1.00 9.85 13.35
CA ASP A 205 -2.28 10.36 13.86
C ASP A 205 -3.25 10.67 12.71
N THR A 206 -2.72 11.19 11.60
CA THR A 206 -3.49 11.42 10.38
C THR A 206 -4.01 10.11 9.78
N LEU A 207 -3.17 9.09 9.69
CA LEU A 207 -3.56 7.76 9.20
C LEU A 207 -4.66 7.16 10.07
N ASP A 208 -4.45 7.14 11.39
CA ASP A 208 -5.41 6.58 12.36
C ASP A 208 -6.76 7.29 12.28
N PHE A 209 -6.75 8.62 12.13
CA PHE A 209 -7.98 9.41 12.00
C PHE A 209 -8.74 9.09 10.70
N ILE A 210 -8.04 9.01 9.56
CA ILE A 210 -8.68 8.70 8.27
C ILE A 210 -9.18 7.26 8.25
N GLU A 211 -8.40 6.30 8.79
CA GLU A 211 -8.83 4.90 8.89
C GLU A 211 -10.06 4.75 9.79
N LYS A 212 -10.10 5.45 10.91
CA LYS A 212 -11.29 5.49 11.77
C LYS A 212 -12.52 5.96 11.01
N LEU A 213 -12.44 7.08 10.30
CA LEU A 213 -13.55 7.60 9.50
C LEU A 213 -14.01 6.59 8.44
N ARG A 214 -13.05 5.93 7.79
CA ARG A 214 -13.32 4.91 6.78
C ARG A 214 -14.05 3.70 7.38
N VAL A 215 -13.58 3.17 8.51
CA VAL A 215 -14.20 2.03 9.18
C VAL A 215 -15.61 2.39 9.71
N GLU A 216 -15.78 3.58 10.26
CA GLU A 216 -17.09 4.08 10.71
C GLU A 216 -18.07 4.21 9.55
N HIS A 217 -17.60 4.70 8.39
CA HIS A 217 -18.42 4.79 7.17
C HIS A 217 -18.84 3.40 6.70
N GLN A 218 -17.90 2.47 6.51
CA GLN A 218 -18.18 1.09 6.08
C GLN A 218 -19.09 0.35 7.07
N SER A 219 -18.90 0.58 8.37
CA SER A 219 -19.78 -0.01 9.40
C SER A 219 -21.22 0.49 9.31
N ARG A 220 -21.44 1.77 8.96
CA ARG A 220 -22.78 2.32 8.72
C ARG A 220 -23.44 1.68 7.51
N GLN A 221 -22.70 1.57 6.40
CA GLN A 221 -23.19 0.92 5.18
C GLN A 221 -23.60 -0.54 5.44
N LEU A 222 -22.73 -1.32 6.10
CA LEU A 222 -23.04 -2.71 6.44
C LEU A 222 -24.28 -2.85 7.32
N ARG A 223 -24.47 -1.95 8.30
CA ARG A 223 -25.69 -1.95 9.15
C ARG A 223 -26.96 -1.58 8.38
N ALA A 224 -26.81 -0.79 7.31
CA ALA A 224 -27.90 -0.44 6.42
C ALA A 224 -28.18 -1.51 5.35
N GLY A 225 -27.39 -2.60 5.30
CA GLY A 225 -27.49 -3.63 4.27
C GLY A 225 -26.88 -3.23 2.93
N GLU A 226 -26.06 -2.17 2.91
CA GLU A 226 -25.38 -1.67 1.73
C GLU A 226 -23.99 -2.29 1.57
N SER A 227 -23.51 -2.34 0.34
CA SER A 227 -22.11 -2.75 0.07
C SER A 227 -21.13 -1.70 0.59
N PRO A 228 -20.12 -2.08 1.41
CA PRO A 228 -19.16 -1.12 1.91
C PRO A 228 -18.28 -0.56 0.79
N ASP A 229 -17.95 0.74 0.86
CA ASP A 229 -17.04 1.42 -0.04
C ASP A 229 -16.08 2.37 0.70
N ASN A 230 -15.34 3.21 -0.02
CA ASN A 230 -14.40 4.17 0.53
C ASN A 230 -14.83 5.63 0.31
N HIS A 231 -16.04 5.85 -0.20
CA HIS A 231 -16.54 7.13 -0.69
C HIS A 231 -17.39 7.85 0.36
N LEU A 232 -16.76 8.67 1.19
CA LEU A 232 -17.41 9.43 2.26
C LEU A 232 -17.89 10.80 1.77
N ALA A 233 -19.17 11.12 2.00
CA ALA A 233 -19.69 12.47 1.80
C ALA A 233 -19.28 13.37 3.00
N PRO A 234 -18.57 14.49 2.78
CA PRO A 234 -18.22 15.39 3.89
C PRO A 234 -19.44 16.01 4.59
N ALA A 235 -20.60 16.02 3.94
CA ALA A 235 -21.86 16.44 4.53
C ALA A 235 -22.27 15.57 5.73
N ASP A 236 -21.90 14.30 5.73
CA ASP A 236 -22.21 13.32 6.79
C ASP A 236 -21.31 13.47 8.02
N LEU A 237 -20.26 14.30 7.93
CA LEU A 237 -19.34 14.58 9.02
C LEU A 237 -19.85 15.75 9.88
N SER A 238 -19.61 15.67 11.19
CA SER A 238 -19.77 16.82 12.07
C SER A 238 -18.84 17.98 11.63
N PRO A 239 -19.15 19.24 11.97
CA PRO A 239 -18.27 20.37 11.65
C PRO A 239 -16.83 20.16 12.14
N LEU A 240 -16.65 19.60 13.33
CA LEU A 240 -15.34 19.31 13.91
C LEU A 240 -14.60 18.22 13.11
N ALA A 241 -15.25 17.09 12.81
CA ALA A 241 -14.65 16.02 12.03
C ALA A 241 -14.25 16.49 10.63
N ARG A 242 -15.07 17.32 10.00
CA ARG A 242 -14.81 17.97 8.71
C ARG A 242 -13.57 18.87 8.75
N GLN A 243 -13.43 19.68 9.81
CA GLN A 243 -12.25 20.53 9.99
C GLN A 243 -11.00 19.70 10.25
N ASN A 244 -11.08 18.65 11.07
CA ASN A 244 -9.97 17.74 11.33
C ASN A 244 -9.53 17.01 10.04
N LEU A 245 -10.47 16.59 9.18
CA LEU A 245 -10.14 15.96 7.90
C LEU A 245 -9.41 16.92 6.96
N LYS A 246 -9.78 18.21 6.93
CA LYS A 246 -9.03 19.23 6.17
C LYS A 246 -7.61 19.41 6.69
N SER A 247 -7.44 19.41 8.00
CA SER A 247 -6.13 19.52 8.64
C SER A 247 -5.27 18.29 8.35
N ALA A 248 -5.85 17.09 8.44
CA ALA A 248 -5.23 15.82 8.07
C ALA A 248 -4.72 15.84 6.62
N PHE A 249 -5.56 16.20 5.66
CA PHE A 249 -5.18 16.33 4.25
C PHE A 249 -4.11 17.39 4.00
N SER A 250 -4.16 18.50 4.75
CA SER A 250 -3.10 19.53 4.66
C SER A 250 -1.75 18.99 5.14
N GLN A 251 -1.73 18.22 6.23
CA GLN A 251 -0.51 17.56 6.71
C GLN A 251 0.07 16.59 5.67
N VAL A 252 -0.77 15.78 5.04
CA VAL A 252 -0.32 14.86 3.97
C VAL A 252 0.31 15.63 2.81
N ARG A 253 -0.30 16.73 2.35
CA ARG A 253 0.26 17.56 1.26
C ARG A 253 1.63 18.15 1.62
N VAL A 254 1.80 18.62 2.85
CA VAL A 254 3.12 19.11 3.34
C VAL A 254 4.15 17.99 3.29
N SER A 255 3.79 16.81 3.75
CA SER A 255 4.69 15.65 3.74
C SER A 255 5.00 15.14 2.33
N GLN A 256 4.05 15.23 1.38
CA GLN A 256 4.29 14.94 -0.04
C GLN A 256 5.26 15.95 -0.67
N ALA A 257 5.10 17.24 -0.38
CA ALA A 257 6.04 18.27 -0.85
C ALA A 257 7.45 18.04 -0.28
N ALA A 258 7.56 17.69 1.01
CA ALA A 258 8.83 17.33 1.63
C ALA A 258 9.46 16.05 1.03
N LEU A 259 8.63 15.10 0.57
CA LEU A 259 9.11 13.91 -0.14
C LEU A 259 9.70 14.28 -1.51
N LEU A 260 9.01 15.13 -2.29
CA LEU A 260 9.51 15.60 -3.59
C LEU A 260 10.83 16.39 -3.44
N ASN A 261 10.89 17.29 -2.45
CA ASN A 261 12.11 18.06 -2.16
C ASN A 261 13.30 17.15 -1.83
N ARG A 262 13.10 16.05 -1.08
CA ARG A 262 14.15 15.08 -0.74
C ARG A 262 14.80 14.47 -1.99
N PHE A 263 14.04 14.33 -3.07
CA PHE A 263 14.50 13.74 -4.32
C PHE A 263 14.70 14.77 -5.46
N HIS A 264 14.72 16.07 -5.14
CA HIS A 264 14.90 17.17 -6.11
C HIS A 264 13.89 17.16 -7.27
N LEU A 265 12.62 16.83 -6.96
CA LEU A 265 11.51 16.72 -7.92
C LEU A 265 10.50 17.90 -7.82
N ALA A 266 10.72 18.85 -6.92
CA ALA A 266 9.86 20.01 -6.70
C ALA A 266 10.24 21.17 -7.60
#